data_77f7d5d054dfa9580fccdd675ad370ef
#
_entry.id   77f7d5d054dfa9580fccdd675ad370ef
#
_cell.length_a   1.000
_cell.length_b   1.000
_cell.length_c   1.000
_cell.angle_alpha   90.00
_cell.angle_beta   90.00
_cell.angle_gamma   90.00
#
_symmetry.space_group_name_H-M   'P 1'
#
loop_
_entity.id
_entity.type
_entity.pdbx_description
1 polymer ?
#
loop_
_entity_poly.entity_id
_entity_poly.type
_entity_poly.pdbx_seq_one_letter_code
_entity_poly.pdbx_strand_id
1 'polypeptide(L)'
;TFAMAALSNFTVLLFSLLSIHFITKTELSKRDFALSIIFLIFXVFTQGAGLFLIIIIESILLYKKEKKYLYTFLFIAIILIIIYFIDYQKPSNSPEILETIINYKFRSFLFSFAFLGNIFARYLIFTNDINESLMLSTAVGFIFFAFYLYLIKTKYFKKNLFIFSVMSLIIF
;
A
#
# COMPACT_ATOMS: atom_id res chain seq x y z
N THR A 1 -1.75 24.45 2.45
CA THR A 1 -0.87 23.26 2.46
C THR A 1 -1.59 22.00 2.96
N PHE A 2 -2.29 22.05 4.11
CA PHE A 2 -2.99 20.89 4.68
C PHE A 2 -4.09 20.36 3.75
N ALA A 3 -4.86 21.24 3.14
CA ALA A 3 -5.93 20.87 2.23
C ALA A 3 -5.40 20.12 0.99
N MET A 4 -4.24 20.52 0.46
CA MET A 4 -3.62 19.87 -0.70
C MET A 4 -3.11 18.44 -0.34
N ALA A 5 -2.51 18.30 0.85
CA ALA A 5 -2.06 17.00 1.33
C ALA A 5 -3.25 16.04 1.53
N ALA A 6 -4.34 16.52 2.12
CA ALA A 6 -5.56 15.74 2.29
C ALA A 6 -6.13 15.31 0.94
N LEU A 7 -6.21 16.24 -0.02
CA LEU A 7 -6.73 15.96 -1.37
C LEU A 7 -5.88 14.90 -2.08
N SER A 8 -4.54 15.01 -2.02
CA SER A 8 -3.65 14.02 -2.67
C SER A 8 -3.83 12.63 -2.05
N ASN A 9 -3.94 12.54 -0.72
CA ASN A 9 -4.15 11.25 -0.04
C ASN A 9 -5.48 10.59 -0.45
N PHE A 10 -6.57 11.37 -0.50
CA PHE A 10 -7.88 10.86 -0.94
C PHE A 10 -7.84 10.43 -2.41
N THR A 11 -7.12 11.17 -3.25
CA THR A 11 -7.00 10.87 -4.69
C THR A 11 -6.22 9.57 -4.90
N VAL A 12 -5.11 9.36 -4.17
CA VAL A 12 -4.34 8.11 -4.22
C VAL A 12 -5.22 6.93 -3.80
N LEU A 13 -5.96 7.07 -2.70
CA LEU A 13 -6.85 6.02 -2.21
C LEU A 13 -7.93 5.68 -3.25
N LEU A 14 -8.58 6.70 -3.82
CA LEU A 14 -9.61 6.52 -4.83
C LEU A 14 -9.07 5.76 -6.05
N PHE A 15 -7.95 6.21 -6.61
CA PHE A 15 -7.37 5.55 -7.79
C PHE A 15 -6.88 4.14 -7.48
N SER A 16 -6.32 3.91 -6.29
CA SER A 16 -5.92 2.57 -5.86
C SER A 16 -7.11 1.62 -5.77
N LEU A 17 -8.21 2.08 -5.15
CA LEU A 17 -9.44 1.28 -5.03
C LEU A 17 -10.04 0.96 -6.41
N LEU A 18 -10.06 1.93 -7.32
CA LEU A 18 -10.55 1.72 -8.70
C LEU A 18 -9.66 0.72 -9.44
N SER A 19 -8.33 0.86 -9.34
CA SER A 19 -7.40 -0.07 -9.97
C SER A 19 -7.60 -1.50 -9.45
N ILE A 20 -7.69 -1.67 -8.11
CA ILE A 20 -7.96 -2.97 -7.46
C ILE A 20 -9.32 -3.51 -7.91
N HIS A 21 -10.35 -2.67 -7.95
CA HIS A 21 -11.69 -3.08 -8.38
C HIS A 21 -11.67 -3.72 -9.77
N PHE A 22 -11.02 -3.06 -10.73
CA PHE A 22 -10.99 -3.57 -12.11
C PHE A 22 -10.15 -4.85 -12.24
N ILE A 23 -8.99 -4.94 -11.56
CA ILE A 23 -8.10 -6.10 -11.68
C ILE A 23 -8.64 -7.34 -10.94
N THR A 24 -9.50 -7.16 -9.93
CA THR A 24 -10.05 -8.28 -9.14
C THR A 24 -11.30 -8.92 -9.74
N LYS A 25 -11.90 -8.34 -10.80
CA LYS A 25 -13.06 -8.92 -11.47
C LYS A 25 -12.83 -10.39 -11.81
N THR A 26 -13.86 -11.22 -11.66
CA THR A 26 -13.76 -12.69 -11.87
C THR A 26 -13.21 -13.01 -13.26
N GLU A 27 -13.79 -12.39 -14.31
CA GLU A 27 -13.29 -12.49 -15.68
C GLU A 27 -12.59 -11.18 -16.03
N LEU A 28 -11.29 -11.26 -16.27
CA LEU A 28 -10.48 -10.08 -16.56
C LEU A 28 -10.51 -9.78 -18.06
N SER A 29 -11.34 -8.83 -18.46
CA SER A 29 -11.38 -8.37 -19.85
C SER A 29 -10.20 -7.45 -20.17
N LYS A 30 -9.85 -7.30 -21.45
CA LYS A 30 -8.83 -6.35 -21.91
C LYS A 30 -9.13 -4.92 -21.44
N ARG A 31 -10.41 -4.54 -21.46
CA ARG A 31 -10.87 -3.21 -21.02
C ARG A 31 -10.63 -3.02 -19.53
N ASP A 32 -10.98 -4.02 -18.70
CA ASP A 32 -10.79 -3.93 -17.24
C ASP A 32 -9.32 -3.87 -16.88
N PHE A 33 -8.47 -4.66 -17.55
CA PHE A 33 -7.02 -4.59 -17.37
C PHE A 33 -6.50 -3.19 -17.74
N ALA A 34 -6.90 -2.63 -18.89
CA ALA A 34 -6.47 -1.29 -19.30
C ALA A 34 -6.91 -0.21 -18.29
N LEU A 35 -8.16 -0.28 -17.80
CA LEU A 35 -8.67 0.65 -16.79
C LEU A 35 -7.86 0.54 -15.49
N SER A 36 -7.54 -0.68 -15.05
CA SER A 36 -6.71 -0.90 -13.87
C SER A 36 -5.33 -0.23 -14.04
N ILE A 37 -4.70 -0.37 -15.21
CA ILE A 37 -3.40 0.27 -15.51
C ILE A 37 -3.52 1.80 -15.51
N ILE A 38 -4.56 2.35 -16.11
CA ILE A 38 -4.78 3.81 -16.15
C ILE A 38 -4.88 4.35 -14.71
N PHE A 39 -5.67 3.70 -13.86
CA PHE A 39 -5.80 4.13 -12.46
C PHE A 39 -4.51 3.91 -11.65
N LEU A 40 -3.73 2.86 -11.95
CA LEU A 40 -2.40 2.66 -11.36
C LEU A 40 -1.48 3.83 -11.73
N ILE A 41 -1.45 4.25 -13.00
CA ILE A 41 -0.63 5.39 -13.46
C ILE A 41 -0.99 6.63 -12.64
N PHE A 42 -2.26 6.94 -12.51
CA PHE A 42 -2.70 8.04 -11.67
C PHE A 42 -2.27 7.91 -10.19
N UNK A 43 -2.19 6.74 -9.63
CA UNK A 43 -1.86 6.54 -8.55
C UNK A 43 -0.68 6.82 -8.30
N VAL A 44 0.32 6.34 -8.99
CA VAL A 44 1.76 6.50 -8.90
C VAL A 44 2.18 7.98 -9.03
N PHE A 45 1.63 8.68 -9.99
CA PHE A 45 1.98 10.10 -10.23
C PHE A 45 1.31 11.08 -9.27
N THR A 46 0.27 10.67 -8.56
CA THR A 46 -0.31 11.52 -7.49
C THR A 46 0.59 11.53 -6.26
N GLN A 47 1.13 10.37 -5.89
CA GLN A 47 2.00 10.24 -4.71
C GLN A 47 2.80 8.93 -4.79
N GLY A 48 4.08 8.97 -4.36
CA GLY A 48 4.96 7.80 -4.38
C GLY A 48 4.43 6.56 -3.67
N ALA A 49 3.52 6.72 -2.70
CA ALA A 49 2.83 5.60 -2.05
C ALA A 49 2.08 4.71 -3.06
N GLY A 50 1.69 5.27 -4.22
CA GLY A 50 1.08 4.50 -5.32
C GLY A 50 1.97 3.39 -5.86
N LEU A 51 3.29 3.45 -5.66
CA LEU A 51 4.22 2.38 -6.08
C LEU A 51 3.91 1.04 -5.38
N PHE A 52 3.41 1.06 -4.14
CA PHE A 52 3.02 -0.17 -3.43
C PHE A 52 1.86 -0.90 -4.13
N LEU A 53 1.02 -0.17 -4.86
CA LEU A 53 -0.07 -0.77 -5.63
C LEU A 53 0.45 -1.72 -6.73
N ILE A 54 1.66 -1.49 -7.25
CA ILE A 54 2.30 -2.36 -8.24
C ILE A 54 2.44 -3.79 -7.66
N ILE A 55 2.95 -3.90 -6.42
CA ILE A 55 3.15 -5.19 -5.74
C ILE A 55 1.80 -5.90 -5.52
N ILE A 56 0.77 -5.13 -5.16
CA ILE A 56 -0.58 -5.69 -4.92
C ILE A 56 -1.16 -6.24 -6.23
N ILE A 57 -1.11 -5.47 -7.32
CA ILE A 57 -1.64 -5.89 -8.63
C ILE A 57 -0.87 -7.12 -9.15
N GLU A 58 0.47 -7.12 -9.03
CA GLU A 58 1.29 -8.28 -9.41
C GLU A 58 0.85 -9.53 -8.65
N SER A 59 0.66 -9.42 -7.33
CA SER A 59 0.19 -10.52 -6.48
C SER A 59 -1.18 -11.05 -6.92
N ILE A 60 -2.11 -10.16 -7.28
CA ILE A 60 -3.44 -10.52 -7.78
C ILE A 60 -3.33 -11.29 -9.11
N LEU A 61 -2.51 -10.80 -10.06
CA LEU A 61 -2.34 -11.45 -11.37
C LEU A 61 -1.66 -12.81 -11.24
N LEU A 62 -0.67 -12.94 -10.33
CA LEU A 62 -0.04 -14.22 -10.00
C LEU A 62 -1.07 -15.20 -9.43
N TYR A 63 -1.90 -14.74 -8.50
CA TYR A 63 -2.96 -15.56 -7.89
C TYR A 63 -3.97 -16.04 -8.94
N LYS A 64 -4.39 -15.15 -9.85
CA LYS A 64 -5.35 -15.47 -10.91
C LYS A 64 -4.73 -16.35 -12.01
N LYS A 65 -3.39 -16.51 -12.02
CA LYS A 65 -2.64 -17.26 -13.04
C LYS A 65 -2.80 -16.67 -14.45
N GLU A 66 -3.06 -15.39 -14.55
CA GLU A 66 -3.26 -14.66 -15.80
C GLU A 66 -1.90 -14.25 -16.42
N LYS A 67 -1.13 -15.25 -16.89
CA LYS A 67 0.26 -15.07 -17.36
C LYS A 67 0.41 -13.96 -18.40
N LYS A 68 -0.51 -13.88 -19.36
CA LYS A 68 -0.46 -12.87 -20.43
C LYS A 68 -0.51 -11.45 -19.84
N TYR A 69 -1.49 -11.20 -18.96
CA TYR A 69 -1.63 -9.89 -18.31
C TYR A 69 -0.47 -9.62 -17.35
N LEU A 70 0.04 -10.65 -16.69
CA LEU A 70 1.19 -10.53 -15.78
C LEU A 70 2.44 -10.00 -16.51
N TYR A 71 2.81 -10.62 -17.64
CA TYR A 71 4.00 -10.16 -18.39
C TYR A 71 3.82 -8.75 -18.95
N THR A 72 2.64 -8.43 -19.47
CA THR A 72 2.31 -7.07 -19.93
C THR A 72 2.40 -6.08 -18.77
N PHE A 73 1.86 -6.47 -17.62
CA PHE A 73 1.88 -5.65 -16.40
C PHE A 73 3.33 -5.38 -15.93
N LEU A 74 4.16 -6.43 -15.84
CA LEU A 74 5.57 -6.31 -15.42
C LEU A 74 6.33 -5.33 -16.31
N PHE A 75 6.13 -5.41 -17.63
CA PHE A 75 6.75 -4.48 -18.57
C PHE A 75 6.32 -3.03 -18.29
N ILE A 76 5.02 -2.80 -18.10
CA ILE A 76 4.47 -1.47 -17.79
C ILE A 76 5.00 -0.99 -16.42
N ALA A 77 5.05 -1.86 -15.42
CA ALA A 77 5.50 -1.52 -14.07
C ALA A 77 6.97 -1.07 -14.07
N ILE A 78 7.84 -1.77 -14.81
CA ILE A 78 9.25 -1.39 -14.95
C ILE A 78 9.35 0.02 -15.58
N ILE A 79 8.59 0.28 -16.65
CA ILE A 79 8.59 1.59 -17.31
C ILE A 79 8.12 2.68 -16.32
N LEU A 80 7.04 2.42 -15.58
CA LEU A 80 6.51 3.37 -14.59
C LEU A 80 7.52 3.68 -13.49
N ILE A 81 8.22 2.67 -12.98
CA ILE A 81 9.26 2.84 -11.96
C ILE A 81 10.39 3.69 -12.52
N ILE A 82 10.88 3.39 -13.75
CA ILE A 82 11.94 4.15 -14.39
C ILE A 82 11.50 5.62 -14.54
N ILE A 83 10.33 5.87 -15.12
CA ILE A 83 9.82 7.25 -15.34
C ILE A 83 9.70 7.99 -14.00
N TYR A 84 9.18 7.32 -12.96
CA TYR A 84 9.01 7.92 -11.64
C TYR A 84 10.35 8.40 -11.05
N PHE A 85 11.42 7.63 -11.25
CA PHE A 85 12.74 7.94 -10.67
C PHE A 85 13.66 8.78 -11.56
N ILE A 86 13.31 9.08 -12.84
CA ILE A 86 14.17 9.88 -13.74
C ILE A 86 14.55 11.23 -13.12
N ASP A 87 13.57 11.98 -12.61
CA ASP A 87 13.80 13.32 -12.04
C ASP A 87 13.60 13.34 -10.51
N TYR A 88 13.71 12.18 -9.86
CA TYR A 88 13.50 12.11 -8.41
C TYR A 88 14.63 12.82 -7.67
N GLN A 89 14.28 13.88 -6.97
CA GLN A 89 15.21 14.60 -6.10
C GLN A 89 14.88 14.24 -4.65
N LYS A 90 15.86 13.64 -3.99
CA LYS A 90 15.75 13.32 -2.57
C LYS A 90 15.61 14.64 -1.78
N PRO A 91 14.61 14.79 -0.90
CA PRO A 91 14.53 15.99 -0.06
C PRO A 91 15.80 16.15 0.77
N SER A 92 16.36 17.36 0.80
CA SER A 92 17.65 17.67 1.43
C SER A 92 17.71 17.26 2.91
N ASN A 93 16.56 17.27 3.59
CA ASN A 93 16.48 16.97 5.03
C ASN A 93 16.12 15.50 5.31
N SER A 94 16.05 14.65 4.29
CA SER A 94 15.74 13.24 4.49
C SER A 94 16.99 12.45 4.87
N PRO A 95 16.97 11.70 5.98
CA PRO A 95 18.10 10.84 6.33
C PRO A 95 18.29 9.75 5.26
N GLU A 96 19.48 9.20 5.19
CA GLU A 96 19.74 8.08 4.30
C GLU A 96 18.95 6.86 4.74
N ILE A 97 18.22 6.25 3.81
CA ILE A 97 17.38 5.08 4.09
C ILE A 97 18.21 3.94 4.68
N LEU A 98 19.37 3.66 4.06
CA LEU A 98 20.26 2.58 4.54
C LEU A 98 20.79 2.88 5.94
N GLU A 99 21.22 4.11 6.18
CA GLU A 99 21.70 4.54 7.48
C GLU A 99 20.59 4.43 8.55
N THR A 100 19.40 4.86 8.23
CA THR A 100 18.22 4.77 9.12
C THR A 100 17.91 3.31 9.46
N ILE A 101 17.91 2.43 8.46
CA ILE A 101 17.64 0.99 8.67
C ILE A 101 18.72 0.36 9.53
N ILE A 102 19.99 0.67 9.26
CA ILE A 102 21.13 0.09 10.00
C ILE A 102 21.14 0.56 11.45
N ASN A 103 20.98 1.88 11.67
CA ASN A 103 21.11 2.47 13.02
C ASN A 103 19.85 2.27 13.88
N TYR A 104 18.66 2.18 13.25
CA TYR A 104 17.39 2.13 13.98
C TYR A 104 16.53 0.92 13.61
N LYS A 105 17.16 -0.23 13.31
CA LYS A 105 16.50 -1.48 12.85
C LYS A 105 15.21 -1.80 13.60
N PHE A 106 15.31 -1.89 14.93
CA PHE A 106 14.17 -2.27 15.77
C PHE A 106 13.13 -1.16 15.85
N ARG A 107 13.57 0.09 15.97
CA ARG A 107 12.66 1.24 16.03
C ARG A 107 11.90 1.45 14.73
N SER A 108 12.58 1.29 13.59
CA SER A 108 11.93 1.41 12.26
C SER A 108 10.84 0.35 12.09
N PHE A 109 11.13 -0.88 12.55
CA PHE A 109 10.16 -1.98 12.53
C PHE A 109 8.95 -1.67 13.42
N LEU A 110 9.18 -1.26 14.68
CA LEU A 110 8.10 -0.89 15.60
C LEU A 110 7.28 0.30 15.07
N PHE A 111 7.95 1.27 14.44
CA PHE A 111 7.29 2.44 13.87
C PHE A 111 6.28 2.05 12.77
N SER A 112 6.60 1.03 11.96
CA SER A 112 5.67 0.53 10.93
C SER A 112 4.37 0.02 11.56
N PHE A 113 4.45 -0.70 12.67
CA PHE A 113 3.26 -1.16 13.40
C PHE A 113 2.54 0.01 14.09
N ALA A 114 3.28 0.94 14.69
CA ALA A 114 2.69 2.13 15.30
C ALA A 114 1.91 2.96 14.26
N PHE A 115 2.48 3.11 13.06
CA PHE A 115 1.81 3.81 11.95
C PHE A 115 0.52 3.09 11.56
N LEU A 116 0.58 1.77 11.38
CA LEU A 116 -0.59 0.94 11.03
C LEU A 116 -1.68 1.02 12.12
N GLY A 117 -1.29 0.98 13.37
CA GLY A 117 -2.22 1.00 14.50
C GLY A 117 -2.77 2.39 14.83
N ASN A 118 -2.04 3.45 14.48
CA ASN A 118 -2.43 4.82 14.82
C ASN A 118 -3.80 5.21 14.23
N ILE A 119 -4.14 4.66 13.06
CA ILE A 119 -5.44 4.89 12.40
C ILE A 119 -6.58 4.50 13.37
N PHE A 120 -6.41 3.40 14.10
CA PHE A 120 -7.42 2.84 15.00
C PHE A 120 -7.23 3.33 16.44
N ALA A 121 -5.98 3.44 16.88
CA ALA A 121 -5.65 3.80 18.25
C ALA A 121 -5.96 5.26 18.58
N ARG A 122 -5.96 6.14 17.59
CA ARG A 122 -6.22 7.58 17.77
C ARG A 122 -7.58 7.87 18.44
N TYR A 123 -8.56 7.00 18.22
CA TYR A 123 -9.88 7.12 18.84
C TYR A 123 -9.92 6.52 20.25
N LEU A 124 -8.94 5.70 20.60
CA LEU A 124 -8.86 5.00 21.91
C LEU A 124 -7.88 5.69 22.87
N ILE A 125 -7.03 6.57 22.34
CA ILE A 125 -5.98 7.22 23.13
C ILE A 125 -6.54 8.51 23.74
N PHE A 126 -6.74 8.47 25.05
CA PHE A 126 -7.13 9.62 25.86
C PHE A 126 -5.97 10.13 26.71
N THR A 127 -4.74 9.67 26.45
CA THR A 127 -3.56 10.07 27.20
C THR A 127 -2.76 11.11 26.45
N ASN A 128 -2.21 12.07 27.18
CA ASN A 128 -1.30 13.08 26.64
C ASN A 128 0.17 12.58 26.64
N ASP A 129 0.41 11.36 27.11
CA ASP A 129 1.76 10.77 27.12
C ASP A 129 2.06 10.15 25.74
N ILE A 130 3.10 10.68 25.11
CA ILE A 130 3.55 10.24 23.78
C ILE A 130 4.00 8.77 23.80
N ASN A 131 4.64 8.32 24.89
CA ASN A 131 5.13 6.94 24.98
C ASN A 131 3.99 5.94 25.11
N GLU A 132 2.99 6.23 25.94
CA GLU A 132 1.80 5.39 26.07
C GLU A 132 1.02 5.32 24.75
N SER A 133 0.85 6.45 24.09
CA SER A 133 0.23 6.56 22.79
C SER A 133 0.95 5.70 21.75
N LEU A 134 2.29 5.76 21.71
CA LEU A 134 3.11 4.98 20.79
C LEU A 134 3.00 3.47 21.07
N MET A 135 3.06 3.08 22.36
CA MET A 135 2.93 1.66 22.75
C MET A 135 1.55 1.10 22.36
N LEU A 136 0.49 1.84 22.63
CA LEU A 136 -0.88 1.41 22.30
C LEU A 136 -1.04 1.29 20.78
N SER A 137 -0.55 2.29 20.02
CA SER A 137 -0.61 2.24 18.55
C SER A 137 0.15 1.02 18.02
N THR A 138 1.33 0.74 18.56
CA THR A 138 2.14 -0.43 18.15
C THR A 138 1.39 -1.73 18.43
N ALA A 139 0.78 -1.86 19.61
CA ALA A 139 0.01 -3.06 19.98
C ALA A 139 -1.18 -3.28 19.05
N VAL A 140 -1.93 -2.22 18.77
CA VAL A 140 -3.07 -2.28 17.82
C VAL A 140 -2.59 -2.67 16.42
N GLY A 141 -1.47 -2.11 15.97
CA GLY A 141 -0.87 -2.44 14.67
C GLY A 141 -0.48 -3.92 14.58
N PHE A 142 0.12 -4.47 15.66
CA PHE A 142 0.45 -5.89 15.74
C PHE A 142 -0.80 -6.78 15.64
N ILE A 143 -1.87 -6.42 16.35
CA ILE A 143 -3.14 -7.15 16.29
C ILE A 143 -3.69 -7.14 14.85
N PHE A 144 -3.65 -5.98 14.19
CA PHE A 144 -4.13 -5.84 12.82
C PHE A 144 -3.31 -6.69 11.85
N PHE A 145 -1.97 -6.68 12.01
CA PHE A 145 -1.06 -7.49 11.18
C PHE A 145 -1.28 -8.99 11.44
N ALA A 146 -1.43 -9.40 12.70
CA ALA A 146 -1.71 -10.80 13.06
C ALA A 146 -3.05 -11.26 12.45
N PHE A 147 -4.07 -10.41 12.48
CA PHE A 147 -5.36 -10.68 11.83
C PHE A 147 -5.20 -10.86 10.32
N TYR A 148 -4.39 -10.02 9.69
CA TYR A 148 -4.09 -10.13 8.25
C TYR A 148 -3.41 -11.47 7.93
N LEU A 149 -2.41 -11.88 8.74
CA LEU A 149 -1.76 -13.19 8.58
C LEU A 149 -2.75 -14.35 8.76
N TYR A 150 -3.69 -14.22 9.72
CA TYR A 150 -4.76 -15.19 9.92
C TYR A 150 -5.64 -15.32 8.67
N LEU A 151 -5.99 -14.20 8.02
CA LEU A 151 -6.76 -14.22 6.77
C LEU A 151 -6.00 -14.90 5.63
N ILE A 152 -4.68 -14.74 5.57
CA ILE A 152 -3.82 -15.47 4.62
C ILE A 152 -3.90 -16.98 4.91
N LYS A 153 -3.71 -17.36 6.18
CA LYS A 153 -3.71 -18.78 6.61
C LYS A 153 -5.04 -19.46 6.30
N THR A 154 -6.16 -18.77 6.52
CA THR A 154 -7.51 -19.30 6.24
C THR A 154 -7.90 -19.25 4.76
N LYS A 155 -7.01 -18.74 3.92
CA LYS A 155 -7.24 -18.61 2.47
C LYS A 155 -8.48 -17.76 2.17
N TYR A 156 -8.79 -16.77 3.02
CA TYR A 156 -9.94 -15.87 2.87
C TYR A 156 -9.90 -15.14 1.51
N PHE A 157 -8.70 -14.85 1.00
CA PHE A 157 -8.51 -14.22 -0.30
C PHE A 157 -9.16 -15.00 -1.46
N LYS A 158 -9.33 -16.31 -1.32
CA LYS A 158 -10.02 -17.13 -2.33
C LYS A 158 -11.51 -16.78 -2.46
N LYS A 159 -12.12 -16.33 -1.36
CA LYS A 159 -13.54 -15.95 -1.31
C LYS A 159 -13.75 -14.51 -1.76
N ASN A 160 -12.90 -13.60 -1.28
CA ASN A 160 -13.07 -12.15 -1.43
C ASN A 160 -11.74 -11.47 -1.79
N LEU A 161 -11.29 -11.70 -3.03
CA LEU A 161 -10.01 -11.16 -3.51
C LEU A 161 -9.96 -9.62 -3.43
N PHE A 162 -11.07 -8.95 -3.76
CA PHE A 162 -11.15 -7.48 -3.68
C PHE A 162 -10.91 -6.99 -2.24
N ILE A 163 -11.67 -7.51 -1.28
CA ILE A 163 -11.56 -7.10 0.13
C ILE A 163 -10.13 -7.35 0.64
N PHE A 164 -9.58 -8.52 0.34
CA PHE A 164 -8.22 -8.88 0.77
C PHE A 164 -7.18 -7.92 0.17
N SER A 165 -7.33 -7.54 -1.11
CA SER A 165 -6.41 -6.61 -1.77
C SER A 165 -6.51 -5.19 -1.20
N VAL A 166 -7.72 -4.76 -0.83
CA VAL A 166 -7.92 -3.47 -0.14
C VAL A 166 -7.25 -3.49 1.25
N MET A 167 -7.37 -4.60 1.99
CA MET A 167 -6.67 -4.74 3.27
C MET A 167 -5.15 -4.70 3.10
N SER A 168 -4.64 -5.34 2.04
CA SER A 168 -3.20 -5.28 1.71
C SER A 168 -2.76 -3.83 1.43
N LEU A 169 -3.59 -3.06 0.72
CA LEU A 169 -3.31 -1.64 0.44
C LEU A 169 -3.24 -0.80 1.73
N ILE A 170 -4.06 -1.12 2.73
CA ILE A 170 -4.06 -0.39 4.01
C ILE A 170 -2.80 -0.73 4.82
N ILE A 171 -2.30 -1.97 4.71
CA ILE A 171 -1.15 -2.45 5.49
C ILE A 171 0.19 -1.97 4.90
N PHE A 172 0.30 -1.88 3.58
CA PHE A 172 1.51 -1.44 2.88
C PHE A 172 1.46 0.01 2.45
#